data_f1a5f634a6ad4d667a7bdbc6641cd7f8
#
_entry.id   f1a5f634a6ad4d667a7bdbc6641cd7f8
#
_cell.length_a   1.000
_cell.length_b   1.000
_cell.length_c   1.000
_cell.angle_alpha   90.00
_cell.angle_beta   90.00
_cell.angle_gamma   90.00
#
_symmetry.space_group_name_H-M   'P 1'
#
loop_
_entity.id
_entity.type
_entity.pdbx_description
1 polymer ?
#
loop_
_entity_poly.entity_id
_entity_poly.type
_entity_poly.pdbx_seq_one_letter_code
_entity_poly.pdbx_strand_id
1 'polypeptide(L)'
;MNRDEIIEKINGFLVDEFEVEPEVIEPEANLKETLDLDSLDYVDLVVEIESNFGFKVNPEDFVGINTFQDFYDYVIQKAEAA
;
A
#
# COMPACT_ATOMS: atom_id res chain seq x y z
N MET A 1 -6.41 14.87 1.83
CA MET A 1 -5.71 14.27 0.67
C MET A 1 -6.74 13.56 -0.21
N ASN A 2 -6.74 13.80 -1.51
CA ASN A 2 -7.72 13.13 -2.39
C ASN A 2 -7.22 11.74 -2.80
N ARG A 3 -8.10 10.98 -3.47
CA ARG A 3 -7.77 9.59 -3.86
C ARG A 3 -6.54 9.52 -4.76
N ASP A 4 -6.45 10.41 -5.72
CA ASP A 4 -5.34 10.40 -6.68
C ASP A 4 -4.00 10.66 -6.00
N GLU A 5 -3.98 11.58 -5.05
CA GLU A 5 -2.78 11.86 -4.28
C GLU A 5 -2.35 10.68 -3.43
N ILE A 6 -3.31 9.98 -2.82
CA ILE A 6 -3.04 8.80 -2.01
C ILE A 6 -2.45 7.69 -2.87
N ILE A 7 -3.05 7.42 -4.01
CA ILE A 7 -2.58 6.39 -4.95
C ILE A 7 -1.18 6.75 -5.46
N GLU A 8 -0.97 8.01 -5.81
CA GLU A 8 0.33 8.47 -6.28
C GLU A 8 1.42 8.29 -5.24
N LYS A 9 1.12 8.61 -3.98
CA LYS A 9 2.07 8.41 -2.89
C LYS A 9 2.39 6.94 -2.66
N ILE A 10 1.37 6.07 -2.69
CA ILE A 10 1.54 4.63 -2.54
C ILE A 10 2.44 4.10 -3.65
N ASN A 11 2.14 4.43 -4.89
CA ASN A 11 2.94 3.98 -6.02
C ASN A 11 4.38 4.52 -5.94
N GLY A 12 4.53 5.75 -5.48
CA GLY A 12 5.84 6.37 -5.30
C GLY A 12 6.72 5.59 -4.35
N PHE A 13 6.22 5.27 -3.15
CA PHE A 13 7.06 4.54 -2.21
C PHE A 13 7.24 3.06 -2.59
N LEU A 14 6.28 2.46 -3.28
CA LEU A 14 6.47 1.10 -3.79
C LEU A 14 7.63 1.05 -4.78
N VAL A 15 7.72 2.03 -5.65
CA VAL A 15 8.82 2.13 -6.64
C VAL A 15 10.13 2.44 -5.94
N ASP A 16 10.14 3.44 -5.05
CA ASP A 16 11.36 3.95 -4.44
C ASP A 16 11.92 3.04 -3.34
N GLU A 17 11.05 2.50 -2.48
CA GLU A 17 11.48 1.75 -1.31
C GLU A 17 11.48 0.24 -1.54
N PHE A 18 10.55 -0.26 -2.32
CA PHE A 18 10.41 -1.70 -2.57
C PHE A 18 10.88 -2.11 -3.95
N GLU A 19 11.38 -1.18 -4.73
CA GLU A 19 11.93 -1.42 -6.07
C GLU A 19 10.93 -2.11 -7.01
N VAL A 20 9.65 -1.78 -6.86
CA VAL A 20 8.59 -2.32 -7.71
C VAL A 20 8.57 -1.55 -9.03
N GLU A 21 8.51 -2.26 -10.13
CA GLU A 21 8.38 -1.63 -11.44
C GLU A 21 7.00 -1.01 -11.60
N PRO A 22 6.90 0.25 -12.04
CA PRO A 22 5.58 0.90 -12.21
C PRO A 22 4.65 0.14 -13.15
N GLU A 23 5.21 -0.58 -14.10
CA GLU A 23 4.47 -1.32 -15.11
C GLU A 23 3.65 -2.48 -14.54
N VAL A 24 4.08 -3.05 -13.41
CA VAL A 24 3.38 -4.17 -12.79
C VAL A 24 2.33 -3.72 -11.78
N ILE A 25 2.28 -2.43 -11.48
CA ILE A 25 1.31 -1.89 -10.51
C ILE A 25 -0.02 -1.65 -11.24
N GLU A 26 -0.92 -2.60 -11.10
CA GLU A 26 -2.26 -2.54 -11.69
C GLU A 26 -3.31 -2.77 -10.60
N PRO A 27 -4.45 -2.06 -10.64
CA PRO A 27 -5.47 -2.20 -9.60
C PRO A 27 -5.97 -3.63 -9.42
N GLU A 28 -6.04 -4.39 -10.49
CA GLU A 28 -6.55 -5.76 -10.48
C GLU A 28 -5.48 -6.81 -10.15
N ALA A 29 -4.21 -6.42 -10.17
CA ALA A 29 -3.11 -7.34 -9.89
C ALA A 29 -3.10 -7.72 -8.41
N ASN A 30 -2.68 -8.94 -8.12
CA ASN A 30 -2.55 -9.40 -6.73
C ASN A 30 -1.34 -8.72 -6.08
N LEU A 31 -1.58 -8.04 -4.97
CA LEU A 31 -0.55 -7.29 -4.27
C LEU A 31 0.59 -8.17 -3.79
N LYS A 32 0.24 -9.25 -3.09
CA LYS A 32 1.22 -10.15 -2.49
C LYS A 32 2.09 -10.84 -3.54
N GLU A 33 1.45 -11.34 -4.59
CA GLU A 33 2.16 -12.02 -5.67
C GLU A 33 3.04 -11.08 -6.48
N THR A 34 2.53 -9.88 -6.76
CA THR A 34 3.26 -8.90 -7.55
C THR A 34 4.48 -8.37 -6.83
N LEU A 35 4.33 -8.07 -5.52
CA LEU A 35 5.40 -7.53 -4.70
C LEU A 35 6.31 -8.62 -4.15
N ASP A 36 5.84 -9.86 -4.11
CA ASP A 36 6.57 -11.01 -3.55
C ASP A 36 7.06 -10.71 -2.12
N LEU A 37 6.15 -10.19 -1.30
CA LEU A 37 6.49 -9.76 0.05
C LEU A 37 6.39 -10.90 1.06
N ASP A 38 7.34 -10.95 1.98
CA ASP A 38 7.25 -11.80 3.17
C ASP A 38 6.72 -10.96 4.35
N SER A 39 6.64 -11.57 5.53
CA SER A 39 6.09 -10.89 6.72
C SER A 39 6.93 -9.69 7.16
N LEU A 40 8.23 -9.72 6.94
CA LEU A 40 9.11 -8.59 7.28
C LEU A 40 8.87 -7.41 6.34
N ASP A 41 8.63 -7.70 5.08
CA ASP A 41 8.34 -6.66 4.08
C ASP A 41 7.03 -5.95 4.39
N TYR A 42 6.04 -6.68 4.93
CA TYR A 42 4.78 -6.05 5.35
C TYR A 42 4.99 -5.07 6.50
N VAL A 43 5.92 -5.37 7.40
CA VAL A 43 6.26 -4.44 8.49
C VAL A 43 6.84 -3.15 7.91
N ASP A 44 7.73 -3.26 6.94
CA ASP A 44 8.29 -2.09 6.25
C ASP A 44 7.20 -1.30 5.53
N LEU A 45 6.26 -2.00 4.90
CA LEU A 45 5.14 -1.36 4.22
C LEU A 45 4.27 -0.56 5.19
N VAL A 46 3.99 -1.13 6.36
CA VAL A 46 3.24 -0.45 7.42
C VAL A 46 3.97 0.83 7.85
N VAL A 47 5.27 0.75 8.05
CA VAL A 47 6.08 1.91 8.44
C VAL A 47 6.01 3.01 7.38
N GLU A 48 6.08 2.63 6.12
CA GLU A 48 5.98 3.60 5.02
C GLU A 48 4.62 4.29 5.00
N ILE A 49 3.54 3.53 5.20
CA ILE A 49 2.19 4.11 5.23
C ILE A 49 2.06 5.08 6.40
N GLU A 50 2.50 4.69 7.58
CA GLU A 50 2.44 5.55 8.76
C GLU A 50 3.26 6.82 8.57
N SER A 51 4.43 6.70 7.96
CA SER A 51 5.32 7.82 7.73
C SER A 51 4.75 8.81 6.70
N ASN A 52 4.11 8.29 5.64
CA ASN A 52 3.59 9.14 4.56
C ASN A 52 2.21 9.72 4.85
N PHE A 53 1.37 9.02 5.60
CA PHE A 53 -0.02 9.40 5.80
C PHE A 53 -0.36 9.81 7.24
N GLY A 54 0.49 9.46 8.21
CA GLY A 54 0.33 9.89 9.59
C GLY A 54 -0.71 9.13 10.41
N PHE A 55 -1.20 7.99 9.93
CA PHE A 55 -2.08 7.13 10.71
C PHE A 55 -1.47 5.75 10.92
N LYS A 56 -1.97 5.03 11.92
CA LYS A 56 -1.46 3.70 12.23
C LYS A 56 -2.18 2.62 11.43
N VAL A 57 -1.41 1.62 11.00
CA VAL A 57 -1.91 0.49 10.24
C VAL A 57 -1.46 -0.79 10.95
N ASN A 58 -2.34 -1.77 11.04
CA ASN A 58 -2.02 -3.07 11.59
C ASN A 58 -1.62 -4.02 10.48
N PRO A 59 -0.50 -4.74 10.60
CA PRO A 59 -0.12 -5.73 9.59
C PRO A 59 -1.19 -6.78 9.33
N GLU A 60 -1.99 -7.09 10.36
CA GLU A 60 -3.08 -8.05 10.26
C GLU A 60 -4.15 -7.65 9.24
N ASP A 61 -4.30 -6.36 9.00
CA ASP A 61 -5.28 -5.84 8.05
C ASP A 61 -4.97 -6.26 6.61
N PHE A 62 -3.71 -6.57 6.33
CA PHE A 62 -3.30 -7.02 5.01
C PHE A 62 -3.80 -8.41 4.66
N VAL A 63 -4.25 -9.19 5.63
CA VAL A 63 -4.82 -10.52 5.38
C VAL A 63 -6.03 -10.43 4.45
N GLY A 64 -6.83 -9.36 4.60
CA GLY A 64 -8.00 -9.13 3.76
C GLY A 64 -7.72 -8.38 2.46
N ILE A 65 -6.48 -7.96 2.24
CA ILE A 65 -6.10 -7.20 1.05
C ILE A 65 -5.50 -8.15 0.02
N ASN A 66 -6.16 -8.28 -1.13
CA ASN A 66 -5.74 -9.19 -2.18
C ASN A 66 -5.14 -8.49 -3.38
N THR A 67 -5.72 -7.35 -3.78
CA THR A 67 -5.30 -6.61 -4.97
C THR A 67 -4.78 -5.23 -4.59
N PHE A 68 -4.12 -4.56 -5.55
CA PHE A 68 -3.72 -3.16 -5.35
C PHE A 68 -4.93 -2.27 -5.11
N GLN A 69 -6.05 -2.55 -5.77
CA GLN A 69 -7.28 -1.79 -5.55
C GLN A 69 -7.75 -1.92 -4.10
N ASP A 70 -7.73 -3.12 -3.55
CA ASP A 70 -8.07 -3.36 -2.14
C ASP A 70 -7.17 -2.55 -1.22
N PHE A 71 -5.88 -2.51 -1.53
CA PHE A 71 -4.89 -1.77 -0.77
C PHE A 71 -5.17 -0.26 -0.83
N TYR A 72 -5.42 0.26 -2.02
CA TYR A 72 -5.75 1.67 -2.18
C TYR A 72 -7.01 2.04 -1.39
N ASP A 73 -8.06 1.23 -1.51
CA ASP A 73 -9.32 1.47 -0.80
C ASP A 73 -9.12 1.47 0.71
N TYR A 74 -8.32 0.55 1.21
CA TYR A 74 -7.98 0.47 2.63
C TYR A 74 -7.29 1.76 3.10
N VAL A 75 -6.27 2.20 2.39
CA VAL A 75 -5.52 3.42 2.76
C VAL A 75 -6.41 4.66 2.65
N ILE A 76 -7.21 4.75 1.60
CA ILE A 76 -8.14 5.86 1.39
C ILE A 76 -9.14 5.93 2.54
N GLN A 77 -9.72 4.81 2.92
CA GLN A 77 -10.67 4.74 4.01
C GLN A 77 -10.05 5.20 5.33
N LYS A 78 -8.83 4.75 5.62
CA LYS A 78 -8.11 5.15 6.83
C LYS A 78 -7.78 6.63 6.82
N ALA A 79 -7.36 7.16 5.69
CA ALA A 79 -7.03 8.57 5.55
C ALA A 79 -8.25 9.46 5.73
N GLU A 80 -9.41 9.04 5.23
CA GLU A 80 -10.66 9.79 5.37
C GLU A 80 -11.19 9.73 6.81
N ALA A 81 -10.95 8.63 7.51
CA ALA A 81 -11.38 8.45 8.89
C ALA A 81 -10.50 9.16 9.92
N ALA A 82 -9.28 9.51 9.51
CA ALA A 82 -8.29 10.10 10.42
C ALA A 82 -8.57 11.58 10.74
#